data_36eef448b865aca52f260290de34f13f
#
_entry.id   36eef448b865aca52f260290de34f13f
#
_cell.length_a   1.000
_cell.length_b   1.000
_cell.length_c   1.000
_cell.angle_alpha   90.00
_cell.angle_beta   90.00
_cell.angle_gamma   90.00
#
_symmetry.space_group_name_H-M   'P 1'
#
loop_
_entity.id
_entity.type
_entity.pdbx_description
1 polymer ?
#
loop_
_entity_poly.entity_id
_entity_poly.type
_entity_poly.pdbx_seq_one_letter_code
_entity_poly.pdbx_strand_id
1 'polypeptide(L)'
;MEEKKAIITGGSRGIGLAIIKKLLSENYEVWYISRSEIEEDLGDKVHHCSCDISNHQLLEDCLKQIITEAKTIDLLINNAGITKDNLIMRMQNDAWNDVINVNLTSAFITSKVLSRVFLKQRKGSIVNISSVVGVVGNAGQANYSASKAGLIGLTKTLAKEFASRGVRVNCVAPGFIETSMSDKLTDDQKAKIVENIPLSRMGNVDDIANVVSFLASSNASYITGQVICVDGGMVI
;
A
#
# COMPACT_ATOMS: atom_id res chain seq x y z
N MET A 1 12.53 -23.23 4.34
CA MET A 1 11.18 -22.65 4.12
C MET A 1 11.08 -22.36 2.63
N GLU A 2 9.93 -22.62 2.04
CA GLU A 2 9.67 -22.30 0.63
C GLU A 2 9.79 -20.77 0.43
N GLU A 3 10.48 -20.35 -0.62
CA GLU A 3 10.63 -18.94 -0.97
C GLU A 3 9.28 -18.36 -1.41
N LYS A 4 8.87 -17.26 -0.83
CA LYS A 4 7.61 -16.57 -1.15
C LYS A 4 7.87 -15.41 -2.08
N LYS A 5 6.85 -15.01 -2.84
CA LYS A 5 6.96 -13.97 -3.85
C LYS A 5 5.96 -12.84 -3.63
N ALA A 6 6.46 -11.62 -3.65
CA ALA A 6 5.66 -10.43 -3.41
C ALA A 6 5.77 -9.42 -4.55
N ILE A 7 4.67 -8.72 -4.83
CA ILE A 7 4.64 -7.53 -5.69
C ILE A 7 4.24 -6.34 -4.83
N ILE A 8 4.97 -5.23 -4.96
CA ILE A 8 4.64 -3.97 -4.27
C ILE A 8 4.65 -2.79 -5.24
N THR A 9 3.64 -1.94 -5.17
CA THR A 9 3.64 -0.65 -5.88
C THR A 9 4.20 0.46 -4.99
N GLY A 10 5.05 1.34 -5.56
CA GLY A 10 5.66 2.45 -4.82
C GLY A 10 6.73 2.00 -3.82
N GLY A 11 7.60 1.05 -4.23
CA GLY A 11 8.60 0.43 -3.37
C GLY A 11 9.90 1.22 -3.17
N SER A 12 10.16 2.27 -3.96
CA SER A 12 11.51 2.88 -4.01
C SER A 12 11.91 3.70 -2.76
N ARG A 13 10.98 4.05 -1.86
CA ARG A 13 11.27 4.85 -0.66
C ARG A 13 10.19 4.71 0.41
N GLY A 14 10.46 5.29 1.59
CA GLY A 14 9.50 5.40 2.68
C GLY A 14 8.90 4.07 3.12
N ILE A 15 7.58 4.03 3.32
CA ILE A 15 6.84 2.83 3.75
C ILE A 15 7.08 1.65 2.80
N GLY A 16 7.04 1.88 1.49
CA GLY A 16 7.24 0.81 0.51
C GLY A 16 8.61 0.15 0.60
N LEU A 17 9.67 0.94 0.77
CA LEU A 17 11.04 0.44 0.94
C LEU A 17 11.19 -0.35 2.25
N ALA A 18 10.61 0.16 3.35
CA ALA A 18 10.64 -0.56 4.62
C ALA A 18 9.91 -1.91 4.54
N ILE A 19 8.78 -1.97 3.83
CA ILE A 19 8.08 -3.22 3.57
C ILE A 19 8.96 -4.19 2.78
N ILE A 20 9.65 -3.72 1.72
CA ILE A 20 10.59 -4.56 0.94
C ILE A 20 11.66 -5.15 1.85
N LYS A 21 12.35 -4.31 2.64
CA LYS A 21 13.40 -4.76 3.57
C LYS A 21 12.89 -5.81 4.56
N LYS A 22 11.69 -5.57 5.10
CA LYS A 22 11.05 -6.50 6.03
C LYS A 22 10.74 -7.84 5.36
N LEU A 23 10.19 -7.84 4.16
CA LEU A 23 9.87 -9.06 3.40
C LEU A 23 11.13 -9.84 3.02
N LEU A 24 12.20 -9.17 2.62
CA LEU A 24 13.50 -9.83 2.36
C LEU A 24 14.02 -10.58 3.59
N SER A 25 13.92 -9.97 4.78
CA SER A 25 14.33 -10.63 6.04
C SER A 25 13.48 -11.86 6.37
N GLU A 26 12.32 -12.01 5.74
CA GLU A 26 11.39 -13.14 5.89
C GLU A 26 11.40 -14.10 4.69
N ASN A 27 12.47 -14.07 3.89
CA ASN A 27 12.71 -14.93 2.74
C ASN A 27 11.70 -14.78 1.61
N TYR A 28 11.30 -13.52 1.32
CA TYR A 28 10.56 -13.19 0.09
C TYR A 28 11.52 -12.79 -1.02
N GLU A 29 11.14 -13.11 -2.26
CA GLU A 29 11.58 -12.48 -3.49
C GLU A 29 10.57 -11.39 -3.85
N VAL A 30 11.02 -10.16 -4.15
CA VAL A 30 10.15 -8.99 -4.24
C VAL A 30 10.30 -8.28 -5.58
N TRP A 31 9.21 -8.14 -6.32
CA TRP A 31 9.10 -7.23 -7.46
C TRP A 31 8.47 -5.91 -6.98
N TYR A 32 9.14 -4.79 -7.26
CA TYR A 32 8.57 -3.49 -6.95
C TYR A 32 8.37 -2.64 -8.20
N ILE A 33 7.22 -1.98 -8.26
CA ILE A 33 6.79 -1.16 -9.39
C ILE A 33 6.89 0.30 -8.96
N SER A 34 7.76 1.07 -9.61
CA SER A 34 7.99 2.49 -9.34
C SER A 34 8.66 3.17 -10.54
N ARG A 35 8.64 4.51 -10.55
CA ARG A 35 9.33 5.29 -11.60
C ARG A 35 10.84 5.33 -11.41
N SER A 36 11.32 5.24 -10.18
CA SER A 36 12.75 5.30 -9.84
C SER A 36 13.19 4.03 -9.13
N GLU A 37 14.44 3.66 -9.32
CA GLU A 37 15.07 2.56 -8.60
C GLU A 37 15.32 2.89 -7.13
N ILE A 38 15.57 1.86 -6.34
CA ILE A 38 16.09 1.97 -4.98
C ILE A 38 17.59 2.30 -5.12
N GLU A 39 18.06 3.29 -4.36
CA GLU A 39 19.46 3.75 -4.42
C GLU A 39 20.45 2.78 -3.77
N GLU A 40 19.97 1.96 -2.83
CA GLU A 40 20.79 0.99 -2.10
C GLU A 40 20.71 -0.41 -2.72
N ASP A 41 21.80 -1.17 -2.65
CA ASP A 41 21.82 -2.58 -3.07
C ASP A 41 21.11 -3.45 -2.01
N LEU A 42 20.02 -4.06 -2.40
CA LEU A 42 19.24 -4.99 -1.57
C LEU A 42 19.43 -6.46 -1.96
N GLY A 43 20.36 -6.73 -2.88
CA GLY A 43 20.69 -8.08 -3.36
C GLY A 43 19.74 -8.60 -4.45
N ASP A 44 20.02 -9.83 -4.89
CA ASP A 44 19.46 -10.44 -6.10
C ASP A 44 17.96 -10.81 -6.03
N LYS A 45 17.36 -10.71 -4.82
CA LYS A 45 15.94 -11.02 -4.61
C LYS A 45 15.01 -9.81 -4.78
N VAL A 46 15.52 -8.69 -5.26
CA VAL A 46 14.74 -7.47 -5.47
C VAL A 46 14.77 -7.07 -6.94
N HIS A 47 13.61 -7.03 -7.56
CA HIS A 47 13.48 -6.78 -8.99
C HIS A 47 12.68 -5.49 -9.23
N HIS A 48 13.26 -4.55 -9.98
CA HIS A 48 12.60 -3.32 -10.36
C HIS A 48 11.82 -3.47 -11.67
N CYS A 49 10.56 -3.08 -11.66
CA CYS A 49 9.79 -2.82 -12.87
C CYS A 49 9.54 -1.31 -12.98
N SER A 50 10.25 -0.64 -13.89
CA SER A 50 10.11 0.81 -14.11
C SER A 50 8.78 1.11 -14.77
N CYS A 51 7.86 1.74 -14.04
CA CYS A 51 6.52 2.05 -14.53
C CYS A 51 5.93 3.25 -13.81
N ASP A 52 5.34 4.17 -14.57
CA ASP A 52 4.39 5.13 -14.01
C ASP A 52 3.02 4.45 -13.90
N ILE A 53 2.58 4.18 -12.69
CA ILE A 53 1.32 3.46 -12.42
C ILE A 53 0.06 4.25 -12.84
N SER A 54 0.18 5.54 -13.14
CA SER A 54 -0.91 6.34 -13.73
C SER A 54 -1.16 5.96 -15.20
N ASN A 55 -0.16 5.37 -15.86
CA ASN A 55 -0.34 4.74 -17.17
C ASN A 55 -0.81 3.30 -16.98
N HIS A 56 -2.10 3.10 -17.01
CA HIS A 56 -2.73 1.83 -16.70
C HIS A 56 -2.36 0.70 -17.66
N GLN A 57 -2.11 1.01 -18.94
CA GLN A 57 -1.67 0.01 -19.92
C GLN A 57 -0.26 -0.49 -19.58
N LEU A 58 0.68 0.42 -19.32
CA LEU A 58 2.03 0.06 -18.90
C LEU A 58 2.02 -0.75 -17.60
N LEU A 59 1.15 -0.39 -16.65
CA LEU A 59 1.00 -1.14 -15.41
C LEU A 59 0.53 -2.58 -15.65
N GLU A 60 -0.49 -2.78 -16.51
CA GLU A 60 -0.94 -4.12 -16.88
C GLU A 60 0.17 -4.93 -17.55
N ASP A 61 0.95 -4.33 -18.43
CA ASP A 61 2.01 -5.03 -19.17
C ASP A 61 3.19 -5.38 -18.24
N CYS A 62 3.58 -4.47 -17.35
CA CYS A 62 4.55 -4.74 -16.28
C CYS A 62 4.10 -5.92 -15.39
N LEU A 63 2.85 -5.94 -14.95
CA LEU A 63 2.32 -7.05 -14.15
C LEU A 63 2.33 -8.39 -14.90
N LYS A 64 1.99 -8.41 -16.18
CA LYS A 64 2.05 -9.62 -17.01
C LYS A 64 3.48 -10.16 -17.13
N GLN A 65 4.47 -9.27 -17.30
CA GLN A 65 5.88 -9.64 -17.31
C GLN A 65 6.27 -10.25 -15.97
N ILE A 66 6.00 -9.60 -14.85
CA ILE A 66 6.30 -10.11 -13.51
C ILE A 66 5.65 -11.49 -13.28
N ILE A 67 4.38 -11.67 -13.67
CA ILE A 67 3.69 -12.96 -13.53
C ILE A 67 4.37 -14.06 -14.33
N THR A 68 4.89 -13.74 -15.51
CA THR A 68 5.60 -14.70 -16.38
C THR A 68 6.93 -15.12 -15.76
N GLU A 69 7.67 -14.19 -15.17
CA GLU A 69 8.95 -14.43 -14.51
C GLU A 69 8.77 -15.18 -13.18
N ALA A 70 7.89 -14.65 -12.33
CA ALA A 70 7.67 -15.16 -10.99
C ALA A 70 6.91 -16.50 -10.95
N LYS A 71 6.02 -16.77 -11.90
CA LYS A 71 5.13 -17.95 -12.03
C LYS A 71 4.07 -18.05 -10.93
N THR A 72 4.43 -17.78 -9.69
CA THR A 72 3.54 -17.76 -8.51
C THR A 72 3.71 -16.45 -7.77
N ILE A 73 2.64 -15.94 -7.14
CA ILE A 73 2.68 -14.74 -6.31
C ILE A 73 1.93 -15.05 -5.01
N ASP A 74 2.56 -14.80 -3.88
CA ASP A 74 1.97 -15.02 -2.55
C ASP A 74 1.37 -13.74 -1.97
N LEU A 75 1.90 -12.57 -2.35
CA LEU A 75 1.55 -11.29 -1.76
C LEU A 75 1.49 -10.15 -2.78
N LEU A 76 0.42 -9.37 -2.75
CA LEU A 76 0.33 -8.07 -3.41
C LEU A 76 0.22 -6.96 -2.37
N ILE A 77 1.05 -5.91 -2.49
CA ILE A 77 0.93 -4.70 -1.67
C ILE A 77 0.65 -3.51 -2.58
N ASN A 78 -0.55 -2.94 -2.46
CA ASN A 78 -0.93 -1.69 -3.10
C ASN A 78 -0.55 -0.54 -2.17
N ASN A 79 0.68 -0.03 -2.30
CA ASN A 79 1.24 1.01 -1.44
C ASN A 79 1.38 2.36 -2.16
N ALA A 80 1.55 2.38 -3.46
CA ALA A 80 1.75 3.63 -4.20
C ALA A 80 0.63 4.64 -3.95
N GLY A 81 1.01 5.90 -3.80
CA GLY A 81 0.04 6.98 -3.60
C GLY A 81 0.68 8.36 -3.69
N ILE A 82 -0.15 9.32 -4.05
CA ILE A 82 0.19 10.75 -4.10
C ILE A 82 -0.87 11.56 -3.36
N THR A 83 -0.50 12.78 -2.96
CA THR A 83 -1.41 13.82 -2.50
C THR A 83 -1.34 15.03 -3.43
N LYS A 84 -2.47 15.70 -3.65
CA LYS A 84 -2.59 17.00 -4.29
C LYS A 84 -3.64 17.81 -3.52
N ASP A 85 -3.22 18.33 -2.38
CA ASP A 85 -4.09 18.91 -1.37
C ASP A 85 -4.54 20.32 -1.77
N ASN A 86 -5.83 20.58 -1.63
CA ASN A 86 -6.41 21.92 -1.74
C ASN A 86 -7.82 21.92 -1.13
N LEU A 87 -8.30 23.08 -0.68
CA LEU A 87 -9.71 23.23 -0.27
C LEU A 87 -10.63 22.89 -1.45
N ILE A 88 -11.77 22.28 -1.18
CA ILE A 88 -12.69 21.78 -2.21
C ILE A 88 -13.07 22.84 -3.25
N MET A 89 -13.29 24.07 -2.84
CA MET A 89 -13.62 25.19 -3.73
C MET A 89 -12.50 25.62 -4.68
N ARG A 90 -11.25 25.19 -4.42
CA ARG A 90 -10.06 25.50 -5.23
C ARG A 90 -9.43 24.25 -5.86
N MET A 91 -9.95 23.06 -5.56
CA MET A 91 -9.41 21.81 -6.08
C MET A 91 -9.71 21.70 -7.56
N GLN A 92 -8.66 21.56 -8.37
CA GLN A 92 -8.78 21.37 -9.82
C GLN A 92 -9.18 19.92 -10.13
N ASN A 93 -9.97 19.73 -11.21
CA ASN A 93 -10.38 18.40 -11.65
C ASN A 93 -9.19 17.48 -11.95
N ASP A 94 -8.11 18.01 -12.51
CA ASP A 94 -6.90 17.25 -12.79
C ASP A 94 -6.24 16.74 -11.48
N ALA A 95 -6.20 17.58 -10.43
CA ALA A 95 -5.68 17.16 -9.14
C ALA A 95 -6.53 16.05 -8.50
N TRP A 96 -7.84 16.11 -8.67
CA TRP A 96 -8.75 15.04 -8.29
C TRP A 96 -8.47 13.76 -9.07
N ASN A 97 -8.49 13.85 -10.40
CA ASN A 97 -8.32 12.70 -11.28
C ASN A 97 -6.96 12.00 -11.07
N ASP A 98 -5.89 12.75 -10.95
CA ASP A 98 -4.55 12.21 -10.73
C ASP A 98 -4.47 11.39 -9.43
N VAL A 99 -5.05 11.92 -8.34
CA VAL A 99 -5.05 11.23 -7.05
C VAL A 99 -5.91 9.96 -7.11
N ILE A 100 -7.09 10.02 -7.71
CA ILE A 100 -7.94 8.83 -7.90
C ILE A 100 -7.24 7.79 -8.78
N ASN A 101 -6.65 8.21 -9.89
CA ASN A 101 -5.98 7.32 -10.83
C ASN A 101 -4.80 6.60 -10.19
N VAL A 102 -3.94 7.34 -9.47
CA VAL A 102 -2.75 6.77 -8.84
C VAL A 102 -3.11 5.94 -7.61
N ASN A 103 -3.99 6.44 -6.72
CA ASN A 103 -4.19 5.81 -5.42
C ASN A 103 -5.22 4.68 -5.44
N LEU A 104 -6.24 4.78 -6.29
CA LEU A 104 -7.37 3.85 -6.29
C LEU A 104 -7.46 3.01 -7.56
N THR A 105 -7.44 3.66 -8.74
CA THR A 105 -7.60 2.94 -10.01
C THR A 105 -6.43 1.98 -10.24
N SER A 106 -5.19 2.38 -9.92
CA SER A 106 -4.04 1.48 -10.03
C SER A 106 -4.17 0.23 -9.14
N ALA A 107 -4.65 0.40 -7.91
CA ALA A 107 -4.87 -0.72 -6.98
C ALA A 107 -5.99 -1.67 -7.45
N PHE A 108 -7.02 -1.13 -8.10
CA PHE A 108 -8.03 -1.94 -8.80
C PHE A 108 -7.38 -2.75 -9.93
N ILE A 109 -6.54 -2.13 -10.77
CA ILE A 109 -5.90 -2.79 -11.91
C ILE A 109 -4.96 -3.89 -11.44
N THR A 110 -4.07 -3.63 -10.47
CA THR A 110 -3.16 -4.63 -9.91
C THR A 110 -3.92 -5.82 -9.34
N SER A 111 -4.97 -5.55 -8.55
CA SER A 111 -5.80 -6.59 -7.95
C SER A 111 -6.56 -7.39 -9.02
N LYS A 112 -7.09 -6.75 -10.05
CA LYS A 112 -7.78 -7.39 -11.19
C LYS A 112 -6.85 -8.31 -11.98
N VAL A 113 -5.65 -7.84 -12.32
CA VAL A 113 -4.67 -8.65 -13.08
C VAL A 113 -4.22 -9.85 -12.26
N LEU A 114 -3.89 -9.67 -10.99
CA LEU A 114 -3.41 -10.73 -10.11
C LEU A 114 -4.50 -11.66 -9.59
N SER A 115 -5.78 -11.27 -9.68
CA SER A 115 -6.89 -12.11 -9.23
C SER A 115 -6.85 -13.50 -9.87
N ARG A 116 -6.55 -13.58 -11.17
CA ARG A 116 -6.46 -14.86 -11.90
C ARG A 116 -5.37 -15.77 -11.33
N VAL A 117 -4.25 -15.20 -10.93
CA VAL A 117 -3.13 -15.94 -10.31
C VAL A 117 -3.56 -16.47 -8.95
N PHE A 118 -4.00 -15.60 -8.06
CA PHE A 118 -4.42 -15.95 -6.70
C PHE A 118 -5.57 -16.98 -6.67
N LEU A 119 -6.61 -16.75 -7.49
CA LEU A 119 -7.78 -17.64 -7.53
C LEU A 119 -7.42 -19.04 -8.10
N LYS A 120 -6.48 -19.10 -9.04
CA LYS A 120 -5.95 -20.38 -9.58
C LYS A 120 -5.08 -21.11 -8.54
N GLN A 121 -4.20 -20.39 -7.85
CA GLN A 121 -3.34 -20.91 -6.80
C GLN A 121 -4.13 -21.35 -5.56
N ARG A 122 -5.33 -20.79 -5.33
CA ARG A 122 -6.12 -20.97 -4.10
C ARG A 122 -5.34 -20.58 -2.84
N LYS A 123 -4.49 -19.57 -2.97
CA LYS A 123 -3.60 -19.07 -1.91
C LYS A 123 -3.18 -17.64 -2.29
N GLY A 124 -3.07 -16.76 -1.32
CA GLY A 124 -2.53 -15.42 -1.50
C GLY A 124 -3.00 -14.43 -0.45
N SER A 125 -2.32 -13.29 -0.40
CA SER A 125 -2.71 -12.15 0.43
C SER A 125 -2.60 -10.86 -0.37
N ILE A 126 -3.56 -9.97 -0.20
CA ILE A 126 -3.53 -8.60 -0.74
C ILE A 126 -3.57 -7.66 0.46
N VAL A 127 -2.63 -6.72 0.52
CA VAL A 127 -2.61 -5.66 1.53
C VAL A 127 -2.66 -4.31 0.83
N ASN A 128 -3.73 -3.55 1.08
CA ASN A 128 -3.89 -2.20 0.56
C ASN A 128 -3.44 -1.19 1.61
N ILE A 129 -2.57 -0.24 1.24
CA ILE A 129 -2.14 0.84 2.13
C ILE A 129 -3.06 2.05 1.95
N SER A 130 -4.00 2.19 2.87
CA SER A 130 -4.91 3.33 2.94
C SER A 130 -4.29 4.49 3.75
N SER A 131 -5.05 5.10 4.61
CA SER A 131 -4.66 6.15 5.57
C SER A 131 -5.79 6.32 6.59
N VAL A 132 -5.49 6.82 7.77
CA VAL A 132 -6.51 7.30 8.72
C VAL A 132 -7.40 8.37 8.09
N VAL A 133 -6.85 9.18 7.17
CA VAL A 133 -7.62 10.18 6.40
C VAL A 133 -8.72 9.53 5.53
N GLY A 134 -8.52 8.29 5.09
CA GLY A 134 -9.56 7.51 4.41
C GLY A 134 -10.66 7.01 5.35
N VAL A 135 -10.44 7.03 6.67
CA VAL A 135 -11.40 6.62 7.70
C VAL A 135 -12.21 7.81 8.19
N VAL A 136 -11.54 8.92 8.54
CA VAL A 136 -12.19 10.07 9.21
C VAL A 136 -12.28 11.33 8.35
N GLY A 137 -11.61 11.36 7.18
CA GLY A 137 -11.50 12.57 6.37
C GLY A 137 -10.46 13.55 6.90
N ASN A 138 -10.10 14.54 6.06
CA ASN A 138 -9.27 15.68 6.46
C ASN A 138 -9.57 16.89 5.57
N ALA A 139 -9.66 18.07 6.15
CA ALA A 139 -9.88 19.30 5.40
C ALA A 139 -8.73 19.55 4.39
N GLY A 140 -9.08 19.92 3.15
CA GLY A 140 -8.12 20.11 2.07
C GLY A 140 -7.69 18.83 1.34
N GLN A 141 -8.16 17.66 1.75
CA GLN A 141 -7.78 16.37 1.18
C GLN A 141 -8.97 15.60 0.59
N ALA A 142 -9.92 16.27 -0.03
CA ALA A 142 -11.12 15.60 -0.55
C ALA A 142 -10.81 14.47 -1.53
N ASN A 143 -9.87 14.68 -2.47
CA ASN A 143 -9.40 13.67 -3.42
C ASN A 143 -8.67 12.51 -2.73
N TYR A 144 -7.75 12.82 -1.82
CA TYR A 144 -6.96 11.83 -1.09
C TYR A 144 -7.87 10.99 -0.17
N SER A 145 -8.72 11.64 0.63
CA SER A 145 -9.71 10.97 1.49
C SER A 145 -10.59 10.04 0.70
N ALA A 146 -11.16 10.50 -0.42
CA ALA A 146 -12.00 9.69 -1.29
C ALA A 146 -11.25 8.48 -1.85
N SER A 147 -9.99 8.68 -2.33
CA SER A 147 -9.18 7.58 -2.86
C SER A 147 -8.87 6.52 -1.80
N LYS A 148 -8.52 6.94 -0.59
CA LYS A 148 -8.17 6.04 0.52
C LYS A 148 -9.40 5.36 1.13
N ALA A 149 -10.54 6.03 1.18
CA ALA A 149 -11.83 5.41 1.52
C ALA A 149 -12.26 4.40 0.45
N GLY A 150 -12.03 4.71 -0.83
CA GLY A 150 -12.27 3.78 -1.94
C GLY A 150 -11.47 2.48 -1.81
N LEU A 151 -10.20 2.55 -1.37
CA LEU A 151 -9.38 1.36 -1.09
C LEU A 151 -9.99 0.50 0.04
N ILE A 152 -10.57 1.11 1.05
CA ILE A 152 -11.27 0.39 2.13
C ILE A 152 -12.48 -0.37 1.56
N GLY A 153 -13.29 0.27 0.71
CA GLY A 153 -14.40 -0.37 0.02
C GLY A 153 -13.94 -1.52 -0.89
N LEU A 154 -12.91 -1.29 -1.70
CA LEU A 154 -12.31 -2.30 -2.57
C LEU A 154 -11.80 -3.51 -1.75
N THR A 155 -11.09 -3.27 -0.64
CA THR A 155 -10.62 -4.32 0.27
C THR A 155 -11.74 -5.24 0.74
N LYS A 156 -12.83 -4.65 1.24
CA LYS A 156 -13.98 -5.40 1.77
C LYS A 156 -14.69 -6.22 0.68
N THR A 157 -14.79 -5.68 -0.53
CA THR A 157 -15.39 -6.36 -1.67
C THR A 157 -14.54 -7.55 -2.10
N LEU A 158 -13.24 -7.33 -2.36
CA LEU A 158 -12.33 -8.39 -2.78
C LEU A 158 -12.17 -9.49 -1.73
N ALA A 159 -12.21 -9.13 -0.43
CA ALA A 159 -12.19 -10.11 0.65
C ALA A 159 -13.36 -11.10 0.55
N LYS A 160 -14.57 -10.60 0.25
CA LYS A 160 -15.77 -11.44 0.07
C LYS A 160 -15.69 -12.30 -1.20
N GLU A 161 -15.23 -11.73 -2.31
CA GLU A 161 -15.13 -12.43 -3.59
C GLU A 161 -14.08 -13.54 -3.58
N PHE A 162 -12.96 -13.33 -2.87
CA PHE A 162 -11.81 -14.23 -2.94
C PHE A 162 -11.74 -15.24 -1.79
N ALA A 163 -12.53 -15.06 -0.73
CA ALA A 163 -12.49 -15.90 0.47
C ALA A 163 -12.65 -17.41 0.18
N SER A 164 -13.58 -17.77 -0.72
CA SER A 164 -13.82 -19.18 -1.10
C SER A 164 -12.62 -19.85 -1.80
N ARG A 165 -11.64 -19.05 -2.18
CA ARG A 165 -10.38 -19.49 -2.82
C ARG A 165 -9.19 -19.38 -1.88
N GLY A 166 -9.40 -19.13 -0.58
CA GLY A 166 -8.32 -19.04 0.41
C GLY A 166 -7.43 -17.80 0.25
N VAL A 167 -7.91 -16.78 -0.46
CA VAL A 167 -7.18 -15.50 -0.64
C VAL A 167 -7.72 -14.48 0.35
N ARG A 168 -6.82 -13.85 1.10
CA ARG A 168 -7.15 -12.82 2.09
C ARG A 168 -6.88 -11.43 1.52
N VAL A 169 -7.71 -10.46 1.86
CA VAL A 169 -7.54 -9.07 1.44
C VAL A 169 -7.78 -8.18 2.65
N ASN A 170 -6.77 -7.41 3.05
CA ASN A 170 -6.84 -6.51 4.19
C ASN A 170 -6.30 -5.12 3.84
N CYS A 171 -6.59 -4.17 4.68
CA CYS A 171 -6.17 -2.78 4.54
C CYS A 171 -5.40 -2.35 5.79
N VAL A 172 -4.28 -1.66 5.60
CA VAL A 172 -3.58 -0.93 6.65
C VAL A 172 -3.86 0.55 6.46
N ALA A 173 -4.22 1.25 7.51
CA ALA A 173 -4.48 2.69 7.53
C ALA A 173 -3.44 3.39 8.43
N PRO A 174 -2.29 3.82 7.88
CA PRO A 174 -1.29 4.56 8.62
C PRO A 174 -1.83 5.90 9.14
N GLY A 175 -1.39 6.29 10.34
CA GLY A 175 -1.47 7.66 10.84
C GLY A 175 -0.34 8.52 10.29
N PHE A 176 0.19 9.44 11.12
CA PHE A 176 1.38 10.21 10.76
C PHE A 176 2.64 9.39 10.96
N ILE A 177 3.31 9.11 9.84
CA ILE A 177 4.54 8.29 9.76
C ILE A 177 5.71 9.19 9.34
N GLU A 178 6.83 9.05 10.01
CA GLU A 178 8.09 9.73 9.67
C GLU A 178 8.60 9.21 8.32
N THR A 179 8.60 10.10 7.33
CA THR A 179 9.04 9.85 5.94
C THR A 179 9.54 11.16 5.35
N SER A 180 10.18 11.12 4.21
CA SER A 180 10.56 12.33 3.46
C SER A 180 9.39 13.29 3.17
N MET A 181 8.16 12.83 3.30
CA MET A 181 6.97 13.67 3.18
C MET A 181 6.73 14.48 4.46
N SER A 182 6.97 13.91 5.64
CA SER A 182 6.86 14.57 6.94
C SER A 182 8.04 15.49 7.27
N ASP A 183 9.19 15.33 6.59
CA ASP A 183 10.37 16.20 6.77
C ASP A 183 10.11 17.66 6.37
N LYS A 184 9.07 17.88 5.57
CA LYS A 184 8.63 19.23 5.17
C LYS A 184 7.86 19.97 6.26
N LEU A 185 7.49 19.29 7.34
CA LEU A 185 6.77 19.90 8.46
C LEU A 185 7.76 20.60 9.38
N THR A 186 7.37 21.78 9.90
CA THR A 186 8.13 22.47 10.96
C THR A 186 8.02 21.71 12.27
N ASP A 187 8.94 21.98 13.20
CA ASP A 187 8.91 21.36 14.53
C ASP A 187 7.62 21.67 15.29
N ASP A 188 7.10 22.90 15.17
CA ASP A 188 5.81 23.29 15.75
C ASP A 188 4.62 22.51 15.15
N GLN A 189 4.67 22.21 13.85
CA GLN A 189 3.64 21.39 13.21
C GLN A 189 3.73 19.93 13.67
N LYS A 190 4.95 19.40 13.78
CA LYS A 190 5.18 18.05 14.31
C LYS A 190 4.70 17.94 15.74
N ALA A 191 5.01 18.91 16.61
CA ALA A 191 4.55 18.94 18.00
C ALA A 191 3.01 18.88 18.09
N LYS A 192 2.32 19.72 17.33
CA LYS A 192 0.85 19.73 17.29
C LYS A 192 0.25 18.42 16.79
N ILE A 193 0.92 17.73 15.86
CA ILE A 193 0.49 16.38 15.41
C ILE A 193 0.63 15.41 16.57
N VAL A 194 1.79 15.40 17.24
CA VAL A 194 2.09 14.47 18.34
C VAL A 194 1.13 14.67 19.52
N GLU A 195 0.70 15.89 19.83
CA GLU A 195 -0.31 16.17 20.85
C GLU A 195 -1.63 15.44 20.63
N ASN A 196 -1.98 15.13 19.37
CA ASN A 196 -3.20 14.40 19.02
C ASN A 196 -2.99 12.87 18.88
N ILE A 197 -1.80 12.37 19.20
CA ILE A 197 -1.49 10.95 19.15
C ILE A 197 -1.36 10.41 20.59
N PRO A 198 -2.25 9.53 21.05
CA PRO A 198 -2.19 8.97 22.42
C PRO A 198 -0.84 8.34 22.78
N LEU A 199 -0.16 7.68 21.83
CA LEU A 199 1.19 7.14 22.06
C LEU A 199 2.29 8.20 22.07
N SER A 200 1.94 9.50 21.93
CA SER A 200 2.83 10.67 22.07
C SER A 200 4.07 10.63 21.16
N ARG A 201 3.99 9.97 20.02
CA ARG A 201 5.02 9.97 18.96
C ARG A 201 4.40 9.80 17.57
N MET A 202 5.08 10.27 16.57
CA MET A 202 4.79 9.82 15.19
C MET A 202 5.21 8.34 15.06
N GLY A 203 4.54 7.62 14.14
CA GLY A 203 4.97 6.29 13.77
C GLY A 203 6.22 6.34 12.88
N ASN A 204 6.96 5.25 12.81
CA ASN A 204 8.03 5.06 11.83
C ASN A 204 7.59 4.08 10.74
N VAL A 205 8.37 3.97 9.68
CA VAL A 205 8.05 3.10 8.53
C VAL A 205 7.99 1.62 8.91
N ASP A 206 8.76 1.21 9.94
CA ASP A 206 8.78 -0.18 10.44
C ASP A 206 7.51 -0.53 11.21
N ASP A 207 6.85 0.45 11.87
CA ASP A 207 5.55 0.23 12.49
C ASP A 207 4.53 -0.28 11.45
N ILE A 208 4.59 0.24 10.21
CA ILE A 208 3.74 -0.19 9.10
C ILE A 208 4.22 -1.52 8.49
N ALA A 209 5.52 -1.65 8.24
CA ALA A 209 6.10 -2.84 7.62
C ALA A 209 5.83 -4.11 8.44
N ASN A 210 5.89 -4.01 9.77
CA ASN A 210 5.60 -5.13 10.68
C ASN A 210 4.13 -5.58 10.58
N VAL A 211 3.18 -4.66 10.50
CA VAL A 211 1.75 -5.00 10.35
C VAL A 211 1.48 -5.61 8.98
N VAL A 212 2.09 -5.09 7.92
CA VAL A 212 1.99 -5.67 6.56
C VAL A 212 2.53 -7.10 6.55
N SER A 213 3.72 -7.33 7.13
CA SER A 213 4.32 -8.65 7.26
C SER A 213 3.42 -9.63 8.03
N PHE A 214 2.88 -9.20 9.18
CA PHE A 214 1.90 -9.98 9.94
C PHE A 214 0.69 -10.38 9.08
N LEU A 215 0.08 -9.42 8.36
CA LEU A 215 -1.06 -9.67 7.49
C LEU A 215 -0.73 -10.57 6.30
N ALA A 216 0.52 -10.58 5.84
CA ALA A 216 1.01 -11.47 4.79
C ALA A 216 1.23 -12.91 5.30
N SER A 217 1.46 -13.09 6.59
CA SER A 217 1.83 -14.36 7.20
C SER A 217 0.63 -15.30 7.46
N SER A 218 0.94 -16.56 7.80
CA SER A 218 -0.05 -17.55 8.26
C SER A 218 -0.68 -17.20 9.61
N ASN A 219 -0.02 -16.35 10.42
CA ASN A 219 -0.55 -15.88 11.71
C ASN A 219 -1.83 -15.05 11.53
N ALA A 220 -2.06 -14.47 10.35
CA ALA A 220 -3.26 -13.73 9.98
C ALA A 220 -4.26 -14.58 9.17
N SER A 221 -4.20 -15.92 9.23
CA SER A 221 -5.00 -16.82 8.39
C SER A 221 -6.52 -16.66 8.53
N TYR A 222 -6.99 -16.12 9.68
CA TYR A 222 -8.41 -15.86 9.92
C TYR A 222 -8.78 -14.38 9.86
N ILE A 223 -7.89 -13.54 9.26
CA ILE A 223 -8.09 -12.09 9.13
C ILE A 223 -8.26 -11.75 7.64
N THR A 224 -9.47 -11.32 7.26
CA THR A 224 -9.78 -10.82 5.91
C THR A 224 -10.86 -9.76 5.96
N GLY A 225 -10.82 -8.78 5.04
CA GLY A 225 -11.75 -7.66 4.96
C GLY A 225 -11.55 -6.59 6.03
N GLN A 226 -10.47 -6.66 6.83
CA GLN A 226 -10.24 -5.75 7.93
C GLN A 226 -9.47 -4.50 7.51
N VAL A 227 -9.73 -3.41 8.24
CA VAL A 227 -8.98 -2.16 8.18
C VAL A 227 -8.27 -2.00 9.51
N ILE A 228 -6.95 -2.06 9.50
CA ILE A 228 -6.12 -1.93 10.69
C ILE A 228 -5.48 -0.53 10.69
N CYS A 229 -5.93 0.32 11.60
CA CYS A 229 -5.29 1.61 11.84
C CYS A 229 -3.96 1.37 12.58
N VAL A 230 -2.88 1.99 12.07
CA VAL A 230 -1.54 1.97 12.66
C VAL A 230 -1.14 3.42 12.86
N ASP A 231 -1.63 4.03 13.92
CA ASP A 231 -1.72 5.47 14.06
C ASP A 231 -1.44 5.98 15.49
N GLY A 232 -1.02 5.09 16.39
CA GLY A 232 -0.75 5.43 17.78
C GLY A 232 -2.00 5.81 18.59
N GLY A 233 -3.20 5.40 18.12
CA GLY A 233 -4.49 5.73 18.74
C GLY A 233 -5.08 7.07 18.30
N MET A 234 -4.58 7.66 17.21
CA MET A 234 -5.04 8.94 16.71
C MET A 234 -6.54 8.93 16.28
N VAL A 235 -7.01 7.77 15.82
CA VAL A 235 -8.39 7.58 15.34
C VAL A 235 -9.04 6.44 16.12
N ILE A 236 -9.55 6.77 17.30
CA ILE A 236 -10.30 5.88 18.17
C ILE A 236 -11.62 6.52 18.60
#